data_caab659934cf9239d37798b761184b11
#
_entry.id   caab659934cf9239d37798b761184b11
#
_cell.length_a   1.000
_cell.length_b   1.000
_cell.length_c   1.000
_cell.angle_alpha   90.00
_cell.angle_beta   90.00
_cell.angle_gamma   90.00
#
_symmetry.space_group_name_H-M   'P 1'
#
loop_
_entity.id
_entity.type
_entity.pdbx_description
1 polymer ?
#
loop_
_entity_poly.entity_id
_entity_poly.type
_entity_poly.pdbx_seq_one_letter_code
_entity_poly.pdbx_strand_id
1 'polypeptide(L)'
;MAFLQEARQFIPQERIYTDELRRLAWGTDDGFYRLIPQIVIRSEGEEEISRLLKLAGRHTLPDTFRAAGTSLSGQAISDSILIVAGKHWEGYSISPDHEEITLQPGIIGQRVYELLAPFGRKFAPDPASVKSAMVGGIVMNNASGMNCGTHANSDKVLLSARIVLADGTVLDTGDSVSRAAFEVTHRDFIRRICTLRDEVRADGKLAERIRYKYSIKNVTGLNLLPFVRFDDPFDIIAHLMVGSEGTLAFLSQVTMKTEYDYPCKASAMLYFKTIKEACRAVVAMKKLTGANGEWTVKGAELLDWKSLASVSDPVFLKYKGEICSSTLPGVEPGDETGLTAVLTETKARSTEELRQNIRAIEQCLSAFQTYTPVCFTDKPEEYSKYWAIRSGSFPSVGGTRKPGTTC
;
A
#
# COMPACT_ATOMS: atom_id res chain seq x y z
N MET A 1 23.01 -6.94 -27.71
CA MET A 1 22.44 -6.73 -29.07
C MET A 1 21.50 -7.86 -29.49
N ALA A 2 21.80 -9.14 -29.28
CA ALA A 2 20.93 -10.25 -29.65
C ALA A 2 19.51 -10.19 -29.07
N PHE A 3 19.39 -9.95 -27.75
CA PHE A 3 18.09 -9.77 -27.09
C PHE A 3 17.20 -8.73 -27.81
N LEU A 4 17.75 -7.57 -28.15
CA LEU A 4 17.02 -6.49 -28.80
C LEU A 4 16.53 -6.88 -30.21
N GLN A 5 17.35 -7.60 -30.96
CA GLN A 5 16.97 -8.09 -32.31
C GLN A 5 15.81 -9.09 -32.24
N GLU A 6 15.83 -9.98 -31.25
CA GLU A 6 14.76 -10.95 -31.03
C GLU A 6 13.49 -10.29 -30.49
N ALA A 7 13.60 -9.35 -29.54
CA ALA A 7 12.47 -8.61 -29.01
C ALA A 7 11.71 -7.82 -30.10
N ARG A 8 12.42 -7.24 -31.06
CA ARG A 8 11.85 -6.52 -32.22
C ARG A 8 11.02 -7.41 -33.17
N GLN A 9 11.10 -8.71 -33.05
CA GLN A 9 10.29 -9.63 -33.88
C GLN A 9 8.83 -9.67 -33.41
N PHE A 10 8.55 -9.23 -32.18
CA PHE A 10 7.20 -9.28 -31.61
C PHE A 10 6.79 -8.01 -30.80
N ILE A 11 7.72 -7.12 -30.51
CA ILE A 11 7.42 -5.81 -29.94
C ILE A 11 7.68 -4.74 -31.00
N PRO A 12 6.71 -3.90 -31.33
CA PRO A 12 6.88 -2.77 -32.24
C PRO A 12 7.98 -1.82 -31.80
N GLN A 13 8.74 -1.27 -32.76
CA GLN A 13 9.90 -0.43 -32.48
C GLN A 13 9.57 0.82 -31.67
N GLU A 14 8.41 1.39 -31.86
CA GLU A 14 7.91 2.58 -31.12
C GLU A 14 7.66 2.32 -29.63
N ARG A 15 7.62 1.06 -29.21
CA ARG A 15 7.48 0.62 -27.82
C ARG A 15 8.80 0.17 -27.16
N ILE A 16 9.90 0.19 -27.92
CA ILE A 16 11.25 -0.16 -27.45
C ILE A 16 12.12 1.10 -27.43
N TYR A 17 12.57 1.51 -26.26
CA TYR A 17 13.38 2.69 -26.08
C TYR A 17 14.83 2.33 -25.77
N THR A 18 15.75 2.74 -26.65
CA THR A 18 17.19 2.50 -26.52
C THR A 18 18.01 3.79 -26.60
N ASP A 19 17.36 4.92 -26.92
CA ASP A 19 18.01 6.22 -26.95
C ASP A 19 18.24 6.77 -25.53
N GLU A 20 19.27 7.58 -25.40
CA GLU A 20 19.75 8.10 -24.14
C GLU A 20 18.68 8.90 -23.37
N LEU A 21 17.94 9.78 -24.07
CA LEU A 21 16.96 10.68 -23.47
C LEU A 21 15.82 9.89 -22.81
N ARG A 22 15.23 8.92 -23.52
CA ARG A 22 14.14 8.13 -22.97
C ARG A 22 14.62 7.18 -21.86
N ARG A 23 15.80 6.56 -22.02
CA ARG A 23 16.40 5.73 -20.97
C ARG A 23 16.65 6.54 -19.69
N LEU A 24 17.17 7.77 -19.82
CA LEU A 24 17.37 8.68 -18.70
C LEU A 24 16.05 9.05 -18.02
N ALA A 25 14.99 9.33 -18.78
CA ALA A 25 13.67 9.66 -18.26
C ALA A 25 13.05 8.49 -17.47
N TRP A 26 13.34 7.24 -17.84
CA TRP A 26 12.88 6.04 -17.13
C TRP A 26 13.83 5.57 -16.01
N GLY A 27 14.94 6.27 -15.80
CA GLY A 27 15.98 5.89 -14.84
C GLY A 27 15.72 6.31 -13.40
N THR A 28 14.58 6.92 -13.11
CA THR A 28 14.20 7.36 -11.75
C THR A 28 12.81 6.85 -11.39
N ASP A 29 12.54 6.68 -10.10
CA ASP A 29 11.21 6.54 -9.54
C ASP A 29 10.86 7.80 -8.72
N ASP A 30 9.94 7.72 -7.77
CA ASP A 30 9.57 8.86 -6.90
C ASP A 30 10.60 9.05 -5.74
N GLY A 31 11.57 8.14 -5.64
CA GLY A 31 12.70 8.23 -4.72
C GLY A 31 13.85 9.07 -5.27
N PHE A 32 14.98 9.01 -4.60
CA PHE A 32 16.22 9.70 -5.01
C PHE A 32 17.25 8.77 -5.67
N TYR A 33 16.89 7.50 -5.84
CA TYR A 33 17.73 6.52 -6.53
C TYR A 33 17.66 6.71 -8.05
N ARG A 34 18.74 6.34 -8.72
CA ARG A 34 18.81 6.36 -10.19
C ARG A 34 19.57 5.16 -10.70
N LEU A 35 18.95 4.40 -11.60
CA LEU A 35 19.60 3.39 -12.44
C LEU A 35 19.10 3.58 -13.88
N ILE A 36 20.02 3.74 -14.83
CA ILE A 36 19.63 3.97 -16.23
C ILE A 36 19.51 2.63 -16.94
N PRO A 37 18.28 2.23 -17.36
CA PRO A 37 18.07 0.95 -18.02
C PRO A 37 18.79 0.91 -19.37
N GLN A 38 19.25 -0.28 -19.78
CA GLN A 38 19.80 -0.48 -21.13
C GLN A 38 18.70 -0.45 -22.18
N ILE A 39 17.54 -1.00 -21.84
CA ILE A 39 16.37 -1.08 -22.73
C ILE A 39 15.13 -0.84 -21.90
N VAL A 40 14.20 -0.03 -22.41
CA VAL A 40 12.85 0.13 -21.85
C VAL A 40 11.84 -0.42 -22.84
N ILE A 41 10.97 -1.32 -22.40
CA ILE A 41 9.93 -1.94 -23.23
C ILE A 41 8.56 -1.65 -22.62
N ARG A 42 7.67 -1.07 -23.41
CA ARG A 42 6.26 -0.89 -23.01
C ARG A 42 5.46 -2.09 -23.51
N SER A 43 5.07 -2.95 -22.57
CA SER A 43 4.26 -4.13 -22.88
C SER A 43 2.78 -3.78 -23.00
N GLU A 44 2.05 -4.50 -23.85
CA GLU A 44 0.61 -4.31 -24.07
C GLU A 44 -0.22 -5.57 -23.84
N GLY A 45 0.43 -6.70 -23.53
CA GLY A 45 -0.29 -7.95 -23.31
C GLY A 45 0.52 -9.01 -22.59
N GLU A 46 -0.18 -9.99 -22.05
CA GLU A 46 0.39 -11.11 -21.29
C GLU A 46 1.31 -11.98 -22.13
N GLU A 47 0.95 -12.22 -23.41
CA GLU A 47 1.80 -12.99 -24.34
C GLU A 47 3.16 -12.32 -24.54
N GLU A 48 3.19 -10.99 -24.67
CA GLU A 48 4.43 -10.25 -24.78
C GLU A 48 5.30 -10.42 -23.53
N ILE A 49 4.71 -10.32 -22.35
CA ILE A 49 5.41 -10.56 -21.07
C ILE A 49 5.98 -11.98 -21.03
N SER A 50 5.19 -13.00 -21.35
CA SER A 50 5.65 -14.39 -21.39
C SER A 50 6.84 -14.57 -22.32
N ARG A 51 6.80 -13.97 -23.50
CA ARG A 51 7.90 -14.04 -24.49
C ARG A 51 9.13 -13.26 -24.04
N LEU A 52 8.93 -12.07 -23.43
CA LEU A 52 10.04 -11.25 -22.90
C LEU A 52 10.77 -11.96 -21.77
N LEU A 53 10.06 -12.57 -20.81
CA LEU A 53 10.66 -13.32 -19.71
C LEU A 53 11.47 -14.53 -20.22
N LYS A 54 10.91 -15.32 -21.15
CA LYS A 54 11.64 -16.41 -21.81
C LYS A 54 12.89 -15.92 -22.51
N LEU A 55 12.78 -14.78 -23.18
CA LEU A 55 13.90 -14.18 -23.90
C LEU A 55 14.98 -13.67 -22.95
N ALA A 56 14.59 -12.96 -21.90
CA ALA A 56 15.51 -12.47 -20.87
C ALA A 56 16.26 -13.63 -20.17
N GLY A 57 15.53 -14.71 -19.83
CA GLY A 57 16.12 -15.93 -19.28
C GLY A 57 17.15 -16.59 -20.20
N ARG A 58 16.88 -16.71 -21.51
CA ARG A 58 17.83 -17.25 -22.48
C ARG A 58 19.12 -16.43 -22.60
N HIS A 59 18.99 -15.11 -22.47
CA HIS A 59 20.14 -14.19 -22.54
C HIS A 59 20.77 -13.93 -21.16
N THR A 60 20.25 -14.52 -20.09
CA THR A 60 20.69 -14.29 -18.69
C THR A 60 20.72 -12.79 -18.35
N LEU A 61 19.70 -12.05 -18.76
CA LEU A 61 19.55 -10.63 -18.52
C LEU A 61 18.51 -10.38 -17.43
N PRO A 62 18.83 -9.59 -16.38
CA PRO A 62 17.84 -9.17 -15.40
C PRO A 62 16.76 -8.30 -16.04
N ASP A 63 15.53 -8.49 -15.61
CA ASP A 63 14.41 -7.62 -15.96
C ASP A 63 13.71 -7.07 -14.70
N THR A 64 13.18 -5.89 -14.81
CA THR A 64 12.45 -5.20 -13.76
C THR A 64 11.11 -4.73 -14.29
N PHE A 65 10.04 -5.01 -13.56
CA PHE A 65 8.71 -4.52 -13.91
C PHE A 65 8.46 -3.14 -13.30
N ARG A 66 7.80 -2.29 -14.06
CA ARG A 66 7.40 -0.96 -13.63
C ARG A 66 5.95 -0.68 -13.98
N ALA A 67 5.17 -0.28 -12.99
CA ALA A 67 3.85 0.34 -13.14
C ALA A 67 4.02 1.87 -13.18
N ALA A 68 3.43 2.63 -12.26
CA ALA A 68 3.57 4.09 -12.22
C ALA A 68 4.96 4.59 -11.78
N GLY A 69 5.71 3.80 -11.02
CA GLY A 69 7.02 4.20 -10.48
C GLY A 69 6.92 5.14 -9.29
N THR A 70 5.86 5.06 -8.50
CA THR A 70 5.66 5.82 -7.25
C THR A 70 6.41 5.26 -6.05
N SER A 71 7.33 4.35 -6.28
CA SER A 71 8.22 3.73 -5.30
C SER A 71 9.24 4.74 -4.77
N LEU A 72 9.57 4.65 -3.48
CA LEU A 72 10.54 5.53 -2.81
C LEU A 72 11.90 4.88 -2.57
N SER A 73 12.02 3.58 -2.80
CA SER A 73 13.20 2.78 -2.44
C SER A 73 13.86 2.10 -3.64
N GLY A 74 13.60 2.57 -4.86
CA GLY A 74 14.28 2.10 -6.06
C GLY A 74 13.73 0.79 -6.65
N GLN A 75 12.53 0.34 -6.25
CA GLN A 75 11.97 -0.92 -6.77
C GLN A 75 11.60 -0.86 -8.25
N ALA A 76 11.33 0.34 -8.77
CA ALA A 76 10.85 0.55 -10.14
C ALA A 76 11.93 1.01 -11.12
N ILE A 77 13.21 0.86 -10.78
CA ILE A 77 14.34 1.23 -11.62
C ILE A 77 15.23 0.03 -11.94
N SER A 78 15.98 0.09 -13.02
CA SER A 78 16.84 -1.00 -13.51
C SER A 78 18.08 -0.45 -14.22
N ASP A 79 19.15 -1.18 -14.20
CA ASP A 79 20.33 -0.98 -15.06
C ASP A 79 20.37 -1.95 -16.23
N SER A 80 19.35 -2.79 -16.42
CA SER A 80 19.23 -3.78 -17.49
C SER A 80 17.94 -3.55 -18.30
N ILE A 81 16.99 -4.47 -18.27
CA ILE A 81 15.73 -4.38 -19.00
C ILE A 81 14.66 -3.81 -18.05
N LEU A 82 14.00 -2.74 -18.45
CA LEU A 82 12.82 -2.19 -17.76
C LEU A 82 11.56 -2.48 -18.58
N ILE A 83 10.66 -3.30 -18.04
CA ILE A 83 9.38 -3.65 -18.66
C ILE A 83 8.28 -2.82 -18.00
N VAL A 84 7.61 -2.00 -18.80
CA VAL A 84 6.58 -1.07 -18.32
C VAL A 84 5.20 -1.62 -18.63
N ALA A 85 4.39 -1.83 -17.60
CA ALA A 85 2.95 -2.08 -17.69
C ALA A 85 2.22 -0.74 -17.46
N GLY A 86 1.56 -0.22 -18.48
CA GLY A 86 0.91 1.09 -18.45
C GLY A 86 -0.49 1.04 -19.07
N LYS A 87 -0.78 2.01 -19.92
CA LYS A 87 -2.12 2.30 -20.47
C LYS A 87 -2.89 1.09 -21.07
N HIS A 88 -2.22 0.08 -21.60
CA HIS A 88 -2.88 -1.10 -22.18
C HIS A 88 -3.24 -2.18 -21.14
N TRP A 89 -2.93 -1.93 -19.88
CA TRP A 89 -3.22 -2.80 -18.73
C TRP A 89 -4.28 -2.21 -17.81
N GLU A 90 -5.33 -1.61 -18.37
CA GLU A 90 -6.39 -0.92 -17.64
C GLU A 90 -7.73 -1.69 -17.64
N GLY A 91 -7.74 -2.97 -18.01
CA GLY A 91 -8.93 -3.81 -17.96
C GLY A 91 -9.42 -4.05 -16.55
N TYR A 92 -10.74 -4.10 -16.37
CA TYR A 92 -11.37 -4.41 -15.10
C TYR A 92 -12.72 -5.11 -15.28
N SER A 93 -13.18 -5.81 -14.24
CA SER A 93 -14.56 -6.30 -14.13
C SER A 93 -14.99 -6.25 -12.67
N ILE A 94 -16.27 -5.98 -12.43
CA ILE A 94 -16.89 -5.92 -11.11
C ILE A 94 -17.91 -7.05 -11.02
N SER A 95 -17.92 -7.81 -9.91
CA SER A 95 -18.90 -8.87 -9.68
C SER A 95 -20.34 -8.32 -9.61
N PRO A 96 -21.37 -9.09 -9.93
CA PRO A 96 -22.76 -8.63 -9.92
C PRO A 96 -23.24 -8.13 -8.54
N ASP A 97 -22.67 -8.63 -7.45
CA ASP A 97 -22.93 -8.20 -6.07
C ASP A 97 -22.05 -7.03 -5.62
N HIS A 98 -21.10 -6.61 -6.48
CA HIS A 98 -20.10 -5.55 -6.27
C HIS A 98 -19.14 -5.84 -5.09
N GLU A 99 -19.09 -7.05 -4.57
CA GLU A 99 -18.19 -7.42 -3.46
C GLU A 99 -16.78 -7.75 -3.92
N GLU A 100 -16.61 -8.01 -5.22
CA GLU A 100 -15.33 -8.34 -5.83
C GLU A 100 -15.05 -7.45 -7.04
N ILE A 101 -13.78 -7.16 -7.25
CA ILE A 101 -13.29 -6.47 -8.45
C ILE A 101 -12.05 -7.17 -8.96
N THR A 102 -12.02 -7.40 -10.27
CA THR A 102 -10.86 -7.89 -10.98
C THR A 102 -10.20 -6.76 -11.73
N LEU A 103 -8.90 -6.61 -11.62
CA LEU A 103 -8.13 -5.46 -12.07
C LEU A 103 -6.86 -5.88 -12.78
N GLN A 104 -6.51 -5.21 -13.87
CA GLN A 104 -5.20 -5.26 -14.48
C GLN A 104 -4.23 -4.26 -13.83
N PRO A 105 -2.90 -4.49 -13.93
CA PRO A 105 -1.89 -3.77 -13.15
C PRO A 105 -1.74 -2.28 -13.49
N GLY A 106 -2.16 -1.81 -14.67
CA GLY A 106 -1.99 -0.42 -15.14
C GLY A 106 -3.06 0.55 -14.69
N ILE A 107 -4.13 0.08 -14.04
CA ILE A 107 -5.21 0.95 -13.54
C ILE A 107 -4.69 1.79 -12.38
N ILE A 108 -4.94 3.10 -12.39
CA ILE A 108 -4.63 3.98 -11.26
C ILE A 108 -5.61 3.71 -10.12
N GLY A 109 -5.11 3.62 -8.87
CA GLY A 109 -5.93 3.32 -7.69
C GLY A 109 -7.11 4.28 -7.51
N GLN A 110 -6.93 5.57 -7.78
CA GLN A 110 -8.03 6.55 -7.76
C GLN A 110 -9.15 6.18 -8.74
N ARG A 111 -8.82 5.65 -9.93
CA ARG A 111 -9.82 5.20 -10.89
C ARG A 111 -10.65 4.04 -10.35
N VAL A 112 -10.07 3.16 -9.55
CA VAL A 112 -10.80 2.05 -8.91
C VAL A 112 -11.84 2.59 -7.91
N TYR A 113 -11.50 3.64 -7.13
CA TYR A 113 -12.49 4.31 -6.28
C TYR A 113 -13.67 4.87 -7.08
N GLU A 114 -13.39 5.55 -8.21
CA GLU A 114 -14.42 6.12 -9.08
C GLU A 114 -15.35 5.04 -9.68
N LEU A 115 -14.78 3.88 -10.03
CA LEU A 115 -15.54 2.76 -10.58
C LEU A 115 -16.47 2.11 -9.55
N LEU A 116 -16.07 2.08 -8.28
CA LEU A 116 -16.81 1.44 -7.20
C LEU A 116 -17.79 2.39 -6.48
N ALA A 117 -17.53 3.70 -6.51
CA ALA A 117 -18.36 4.70 -5.83
C ALA A 117 -19.86 4.63 -6.17
N PRO A 118 -20.31 4.42 -7.42
CA PRO A 118 -21.74 4.29 -7.76
C PRO A 118 -22.46 3.16 -7.00
N PHE A 119 -21.71 2.17 -6.51
CA PHE A 119 -22.24 1.01 -5.80
C PHE A 119 -22.09 1.13 -4.27
N GLY A 120 -21.67 2.29 -3.76
CA GLY A 120 -21.37 2.47 -2.34
C GLY A 120 -20.21 1.59 -1.85
N ARG A 121 -19.32 1.23 -2.76
CA ARG A 121 -18.12 0.40 -2.49
C ARG A 121 -16.87 1.21 -2.77
N LYS A 122 -15.76 0.75 -2.23
CA LYS A 122 -14.44 1.37 -2.44
C LYS A 122 -13.34 0.33 -2.60
N PHE A 123 -12.23 0.77 -3.17
CA PHE A 123 -10.99 0.00 -3.21
C PHE A 123 -10.42 -0.11 -1.80
N ALA A 124 -10.10 -1.32 -1.35
CA ALA A 124 -9.65 -1.55 0.02
C ALA A 124 -8.25 -0.96 0.31
N PRO A 125 -7.21 -1.16 -0.53
CA PRO A 125 -5.92 -0.51 -0.36
C PRO A 125 -6.03 1.02 -0.55
N ASP A 126 -5.43 1.78 0.38
CA ASP A 126 -5.54 3.23 0.47
C ASP A 126 -4.17 3.91 0.67
N PRO A 127 -3.19 3.70 -0.24
CA PRO A 127 -1.89 4.35 -0.10
C PRO A 127 -1.99 5.86 -0.34
N ALA A 128 -1.07 6.62 0.26
CA ALA A 128 -0.99 8.07 0.06
C ALA A 128 -0.85 8.46 -1.41
N SER A 129 -0.22 7.60 -2.22
CA SER A 129 -0.01 7.75 -3.66
C SER A 129 -1.18 7.28 -4.52
N VAL A 130 -2.34 6.93 -3.97
CA VAL A 130 -3.47 6.32 -4.70
C VAL A 130 -3.91 7.08 -5.95
N LYS A 131 -3.70 8.40 -5.99
CA LYS A 131 -4.03 9.26 -7.14
C LYS A 131 -3.10 9.06 -8.34
N SER A 132 -1.93 8.49 -8.13
CA SER A 132 -0.90 8.29 -9.16
C SER A 132 -0.41 6.85 -9.24
N ALA A 133 -0.46 6.08 -8.16
CA ALA A 133 -0.04 4.70 -8.12
C ALA A 133 -0.99 3.79 -8.90
N MET A 134 -0.43 2.84 -9.64
CA MET A 134 -1.16 1.82 -10.37
C MET A 134 -1.36 0.57 -9.51
N VAL A 135 -2.44 -0.16 -9.74
CA VAL A 135 -2.85 -1.37 -9.00
C VAL A 135 -1.72 -2.40 -8.91
N GLY A 136 -0.99 -2.66 -9.99
CA GLY A 136 0.14 -3.59 -9.97
C GLY A 136 1.18 -3.23 -8.91
N GLY A 137 1.59 -1.97 -8.85
CA GLY A 137 2.51 -1.46 -7.83
C GLY A 137 1.89 -1.50 -6.42
N ILE A 138 0.61 -1.11 -6.27
CA ILE A 138 -0.10 -1.14 -4.98
C ILE A 138 -0.13 -2.55 -4.40
N VAL A 139 -0.45 -3.56 -5.21
CA VAL A 139 -0.54 -4.96 -4.78
C VAL A 139 0.84 -5.55 -4.52
N MET A 140 1.77 -5.42 -5.47
CA MET A 140 3.10 -6.04 -5.38
C MET A 140 3.97 -5.43 -4.26
N ASN A 141 3.73 -4.17 -3.88
CA ASN A 141 4.36 -3.54 -2.71
C ASN A 141 3.59 -3.83 -1.40
N ASN A 142 2.35 -4.31 -1.45
CA ASN A 142 1.41 -4.33 -0.33
C ASN A 142 1.17 -2.92 0.24
N ALA A 143 1.09 -1.94 -0.64
CA ALA A 143 0.97 -0.54 -0.28
C ALA A 143 -0.27 -0.28 0.57
N SER A 144 -0.11 0.50 1.63
CA SER A 144 -1.12 0.66 2.66
C SER A 144 -1.19 2.10 3.14
N GLY A 145 -2.39 2.57 3.39
CA GLY A 145 -2.68 3.88 3.98
C GLY A 145 -3.25 3.78 5.39
N MET A 146 -3.68 4.92 5.92
CA MET A 146 -4.24 5.05 7.26
C MET A 146 -5.50 4.18 7.45
N ASN A 147 -6.39 4.20 6.46
CA ASN A 147 -7.67 3.50 6.53
C ASN A 147 -7.57 1.98 6.34
N CYS A 148 -6.43 1.45 5.89
CA CYS A 148 -6.26 0.01 5.71
C CYS A 148 -6.20 -0.75 7.05
N GLY A 149 -5.73 -0.13 8.12
CA GLY A 149 -5.52 -0.81 9.39
C GLY A 149 -4.69 -2.09 9.21
N THR A 150 -5.22 -3.19 9.75
CA THR A 150 -4.67 -4.55 9.57
C THR A 150 -5.59 -5.45 8.73
N HIS A 151 -6.65 -4.91 8.10
CA HIS A 151 -7.72 -5.66 7.44
C HIS A 151 -7.89 -5.36 5.94
N ALA A 152 -7.49 -4.18 5.48
CA ALA A 152 -7.73 -3.70 4.13
C ALA A 152 -6.47 -3.61 3.24
N ASN A 153 -5.35 -4.13 3.72
CA ASN A 153 -4.15 -4.27 2.90
C ASN A 153 -4.37 -5.31 1.79
N SER A 154 -3.61 -5.22 0.71
CA SER A 154 -3.75 -6.15 -0.42
C SER A 154 -3.69 -7.61 -0.02
N ASP A 155 -2.82 -8.01 0.94
CA ASP A 155 -2.71 -9.38 1.45
C ASP A 155 -3.94 -9.88 2.23
N LYS A 156 -4.85 -9.00 2.64
CA LYS A 156 -6.09 -9.34 3.37
C LYS A 156 -7.31 -9.44 2.47
N VAL A 157 -7.30 -8.71 1.36
CA VAL A 157 -8.43 -8.60 0.45
C VAL A 157 -8.23 -9.32 -0.88
N LEU A 158 -7.02 -9.84 -1.13
CA LEU A 158 -6.73 -10.67 -2.30
C LEU A 158 -7.58 -11.94 -2.29
N LEU A 159 -8.17 -12.27 -3.43
CA LEU A 159 -8.89 -13.52 -3.68
C LEU A 159 -8.11 -14.43 -4.63
N SER A 160 -7.62 -13.89 -5.73
CA SER A 160 -6.81 -14.63 -6.71
C SER A 160 -5.89 -13.69 -7.48
N ALA A 161 -4.89 -14.27 -8.09
CA ALA A 161 -3.94 -13.59 -8.95
C ALA A 161 -3.70 -14.38 -10.24
N ARG A 162 -3.64 -13.67 -11.36
CA ARG A 162 -3.15 -14.18 -12.62
C ARG A 162 -1.74 -13.62 -12.85
N ILE A 163 -0.78 -14.52 -12.99
CA ILE A 163 0.65 -14.18 -12.98
C ILE A 163 1.38 -14.82 -14.16
N VAL A 164 2.50 -14.22 -14.55
CA VAL A 164 3.45 -14.82 -15.49
C VAL A 164 4.77 -15.08 -14.77
N LEU A 165 5.14 -16.35 -14.67
CA LEU A 165 6.38 -16.78 -14.02
C LEU A 165 7.62 -16.52 -14.88
N ALA A 166 8.81 -16.61 -14.29
CA ALA A 166 10.07 -16.32 -14.96
C ALA A 166 10.34 -17.19 -16.20
N ASP A 167 9.79 -18.41 -16.26
CA ASP A 167 9.84 -19.27 -17.43
C ASP A 167 8.80 -18.91 -18.51
N GLY A 168 8.01 -17.86 -18.27
CA GLY A 168 6.92 -17.38 -19.12
C GLY A 168 5.63 -18.18 -19.01
N THR A 169 5.51 -19.09 -18.04
CA THR A 169 4.25 -19.82 -17.77
C THR A 169 3.23 -18.88 -17.16
N VAL A 170 2.02 -18.91 -17.68
CA VAL A 170 0.87 -18.18 -17.12
C VAL A 170 0.15 -19.08 -16.12
N LEU A 171 -0.12 -18.55 -14.93
CA LEU A 171 -0.94 -19.20 -13.91
C LEU A 171 -2.04 -18.25 -13.44
N ASP A 172 -3.28 -18.68 -13.54
CA ASP A 172 -4.42 -18.04 -12.88
C ASP A 172 -4.82 -18.87 -11.67
N THR A 173 -4.59 -18.34 -10.46
CA THR A 173 -4.87 -19.06 -9.21
C THR A 173 -6.37 -19.12 -8.89
N GLY A 174 -7.21 -18.33 -9.56
CA GLY A 174 -8.67 -18.36 -9.44
C GLY A 174 -9.36 -19.29 -10.44
N ASP A 175 -8.66 -19.73 -11.48
CA ASP A 175 -9.22 -20.62 -12.52
C ASP A 175 -8.81 -22.07 -12.31
N SER A 176 -9.80 -22.94 -12.11
CA SER A 176 -9.58 -24.39 -11.89
C SER A 176 -8.89 -25.09 -13.04
N VAL A 177 -9.13 -24.67 -14.29
CA VAL A 177 -8.49 -25.24 -15.48
C VAL A 177 -7.02 -24.87 -15.52
N SER A 178 -6.71 -23.61 -15.27
CA SER A 178 -5.33 -23.13 -15.16
C SER A 178 -4.55 -23.83 -14.06
N ARG A 179 -5.16 -23.98 -12.88
CA ARG A 179 -4.57 -24.71 -11.72
C ARG A 179 -4.26 -26.15 -12.08
N ALA A 180 -5.22 -26.89 -12.66
CA ALA A 180 -5.02 -28.28 -13.05
C ALA A 180 -3.92 -28.45 -14.10
N ALA A 181 -3.85 -27.55 -15.10
CA ALA A 181 -2.78 -27.57 -16.10
C ALA A 181 -1.40 -27.27 -15.45
N PHE A 182 -1.36 -26.37 -14.50
CA PHE A 182 -0.13 -26.01 -13.78
C PHE A 182 0.36 -27.16 -12.87
N GLU A 183 -0.52 -27.86 -12.20
CA GLU A 183 -0.18 -29.05 -11.40
C GLU A 183 0.48 -30.16 -12.22
N VAL A 184 0.08 -30.32 -13.47
CA VAL A 184 0.69 -31.31 -14.37
C VAL A 184 2.08 -30.85 -14.82
N THR A 185 2.22 -29.59 -15.23
CA THR A 185 3.45 -29.08 -15.85
C THR A 185 4.49 -28.65 -14.82
N HIS A 186 4.06 -28.22 -13.63
CA HIS A 186 4.90 -27.66 -12.56
C HIS A 186 4.77 -28.44 -11.23
N ARG A 187 4.60 -29.75 -11.31
CA ARG A 187 4.43 -30.62 -10.13
C ARG A 187 5.50 -30.42 -9.07
N ASP A 188 6.75 -30.28 -9.49
CA ASP A 188 7.87 -30.09 -8.56
C ASP A 188 7.84 -28.73 -7.88
N PHE A 189 7.38 -27.69 -8.57
CA PHE A 189 7.18 -26.38 -7.98
C PHE A 189 6.10 -26.41 -6.89
N ILE A 190 4.93 -26.98 -7.20
CA ILE A 190 3.84 -27.15 -6.20
C ILE A 190 4.33 -27.96 -5.00
N ARG A 191 5.04 -29.06 -5.24
CA ARG A 191 5.60 -29.88 -4.16
C ARG A 191 6.54 -29.06 -3.27
N ARG A 192 7.41 -28.22 -3.83
CA ARG A 192 8.31 -27.34 -3.06
C ARG A 192 7.55 -26.31 -2.22
N ILE A 193 6.49 -25.71 -2.76
CA ILE A 193 5.64 -24.79 -2.00
C ILE A 193 5.00 -25.50 -0.79
N CYS A 194 4.47 -26.72 -1.00
CA CYS A 194 3.92 -27.54 0.08
C CYS A 194 4.99 -27.91 1.12
N THR A 195 6.19 -28.30 0.68
CA THR A 195 7.30 -28.64 1.58
C THR A 195 7.70 -27.44 2.43
N LEU A 196 7.89 -26.24 1.83
CA LEU A 196 8.17 -25.02 2.57
C LEU A 196 7.09 -24.66 3.57
N ARG A 197 5.81 -24.82 3.20
CA ARG A 197 4.68 -24.63 4.13
C ARG A 197 4.81 -25.55 5.33
N ASP A 198 5.06 -26.84 5.09
CA ASP A 198 5.12 -27.85 6.14
C ASP A 198 6.35 -27.65 7.04
N GLU A 199 7.50 -27.28 6.49
CA GLU A 199 8.72 -26.89 7.24
C GLU A 199 8.47 -25.68 8.14
N VAL A 200 7.86 -24.61 7.61
CA VAL A 200 7.52 -23.39 8.39
C VAL A 200 6.56 -23.72 9.53
N ARG A 201 5.58 -24.60 9.30
CA ARG A 201 4.59 -25.00 10.31
C ARG A 201 5.18 -25.96 11.35
N ALA A 202 6.12 -26.82 10.99
CA ALA A 202 6.80 -27.71 11.89
C ALA A 202 7.71 -26.98 12.89
N ASP A 203 8.29 -25.83 12.49
CA ASP A 203 8.97 -24.93 13.41
C ASP A 203 7.95 -24.03 14.13
N GLY A 204 7.48 -24.50 15.28
CA GLY A 204 6.46 -23.79 16.08
C GLY A 204 6.90 -22.38 16.49
N LYS A 205 8.19 -22.15 16.76
CA LYS A 205 8.71 -20.81 17.13
C LYS A 205 8.67 -19.87 15.94
N LEU A 206 9.06 -20.34 14.76
CA LEU A 206 9.00 -19.56 13.52
C LEU A 206 7.55 -19.22 13.16
N ALA A 207 6.67 -20.21 13.20
CA ALA A 207 5.25 -20.02 12.89
C ALA A 207 4.59 -19.02 13.86
N GLU A 208 4.88 -19.07 15.15
CA GLU A 208 4.38 -18.11 16.15
C GLU A 208 4.93 -16.70 15.87
N ARG A 209 6.23 -16.56 15.57
CA ARG A 209 6.84 -15.29 15.22
C ARG A 209 6.22 -14.66 13.97
N ILE A 210 5.92 -15.46 12.95
CA ILE A 210 5.23 -15.01 11.75
C ILE A 210 3.83 -14.49 12.12
N ARG A 211 3.02 -15.27 12.85
CA ARG A 211 1.68 -14.84 13.29
C ARG A 211 1.75 -13.53 14.07
N TYR A 212 2.69 -13.40 15.01
CA TYR A 212 2.87 -12.18 15.79
C TYR A 212 3.23 -10.98 14.91
N LYS A 213 4.18 -11.12 13.99
CA LYS A 213 4.60 -10.06 13.07
C LYS A 213 3.45 -9.55 12.21
N TYR A 214 2.57 -10.43 11.76
CA TYR A 214 1.44 -10.09 10.90
C TYR A 214 0.12 -9.87 11.66
N SER A 215 0.14 -9.90 12.99
CA SER A 215 -0.98 -9.43 13.83
C SER A 215 -1.05 -7.90 13.92
N ILE A 216 0.04 -7.22 13.62
CA ILE A 216 0.12 -5.78 13.46
C ILE A 216 0.30 -5.46 11.96
N LYS A 217 0.17 -4.17 11.61
CA LYS A 217 0.45 -3.72 10.23
C LYS A 217 1.90 -4.03 9.86
N ASN A 218 2.09 -4.88 8.87
CA ASN A 218 3.40 -5.27 8.35
C ASN A 218 3.31 -5.38 6.83
N VAL A 219 3.97 -4.46 6.13
CA VAL A 219 3.91 -4.29 4.67
C VAL A 219 5.31 -4.29 4.04
N THR A 220 6.32 -4.76 4.76
CA THR A 220 7.72 -4.74 4.31
C THR A 220 8.25 -6.13 4.00
N GLY A 221 8.92 -6.26 2.86
CA GLY A 221 9.58 -7.48 2.41
C GLY A 221 8.61 -8.57 1.94
N LEU A 222 9.16 -9.75 1.63
CA LEU A 222 8.36 -10.91 1.23
C LEU A 222 7.44 -11.34 2.36
N ASN A 223 6.18 -11.57 2.00
CA ASN A 223 5.15 -11.97 2.94
C ASN A 223 5.24 -13.48 3.24
N LEU A 224 5.63 -13.84 4.47
CA LEU A 224 5.71 -15.24 4.91
C LEU A 224 4.41 -15.77 5.53
N LEU A 225 3.45 -14.89 5.79
CA LEU A 225 2.17 -15.28 6.40
C LEU A 225 1.39 -16.34 5.58
N PRO A 226 1.42 -16.37 4.25
CA PRO A 226 0.73 -17.39 3.46
C PRO A 226 1.08 -18.82 3.84
N PHE A 227 2.33 -19.12 4.17
CA PHE A 227 2.77 -20.45 4.59
C PHE A 227 2.14 -20.93 5.91
N VAL A 228 1.73 -20.00 6.76
CA VAL A 228 1.09 -20.30 8.05
C VAL A 228 -0.44 -20.26 7.93
N ARG A 229 -0.97 -19.44 6.99
CA ARG A 229 -2.39 -19.12 6.87
C ARG A 229 -3.15 -20.10 5.97
N PHE A 230 -2.55 -20.52 4.85
CA PHE A 230 -3.24 -21.28 3.80
C PHE A 230 -2.72 -22.71 3.66
N ASP A 231 -3.64 -23.64 3.41
CA ASP A 231 -3.32 -25.03 3.10
C ASP A 231 -3.12 -25.27 1.61
N ASP A 232 -3.90 -24.58 0.79
CA ASP A 232 -3.84 -24.66 -0.67
C ASP A 232 -2.57 -23.97 -1.20
N PRO A 233 -1.73 -24.66 -1.99
CA PRO A 233 -0.54 -24.08 -2.58
C PRO A 233 -0.83 -22.91 -3.54
N PHE A 234 -1.97 -22.87 -4.20
CA PHE A 234 -2.34 -21.77 -5.09
C PHE A 234 -2.70 -20.51 -4.33
N ASP A 235 -3.36 -20.63 -3.18
CA ASP A 235 -3.58 -19.50 -2.28
C ASP A 235 -2.25 -18.96 -1.72
N ILE A 236 -1.32 -19.87 -1.40
CA ILE A 236 0.04 -19.47 -0.97
C ILE A 236 0.73 -18.70 -2.10
N ILE A 237 0.75 -19.22 -3.32
CA ILE A 237 1.38 -18.58 -4.49
C ILE A 237 0.77 -17.20 -4.73
N ALA A 238 -0.56 -17.09 -4.76
CA ALA A 238 -1.24 -15.80 -4.98
C ALA A 238 -0.84 -14.75 -3.94
N HIS A 239 -0.83 -15.12 -2.66
CA HIS A 239 -0.52 -14.19 -1.57
C HIS A 239 0.98 -13.91 -1.41
N LEU A 240 1.87 -14.77 -1.92
CA LEU A 240 3.32 -14.47 -2.02
C LEU A 240 3.61 -13.34 -3.02
N MET A 241 2.73 -13.09 -3.98
CA MET A 241 2.88 -11.96 -4.90
C MET A 241 2.77 -10.63 -4.16
N VAL A 242 1.97 -10.58 -3.11
CA VAL A 242 1.75 -9.34 -2.33
C VAL A 242 2.97 -9.06 -1.45
N GLY A 243 3.65 -7.96 -1.72
CA GLY A 243 4.91 -7.60 -1.07
C GLY A 243 6.16 -8.18 -1.75
N SER A 244 6.03 -8.82 -2.91
CA SER A 244 7.15 -9.38 -3.68
C SER A 244 7.91 -8.34 -4.52
N GLU A 245 7.37 -7.14 -4.69
CA GLU A 245 7.94 -6.07 -5.52
C GLU A 245 8.18 -6.50 -6.99
N GLY A 246 7.41 -7.48 -7.48
CA GLY A 246 7.60 -8.04 -8.83
C GLY A 246 8.79 -9.00 -8.98
N THR A 247 9.43 -9.41 -7.87
CA THR A 247 10.62 -10.28 -7.93
C THR A 247 10.29 -11.76 -8.13
N LEU A 248 9.04 -12.17 -7.90
CA LEU A 248 8.62 -13.58 -8.01
C LEU A 248 7.89 -13.87 -9.32
N ALA A 249 7.12 -12.92 -9.84
CA ALA A 249 6.39 -13.05 -11.09
C ALA A 249 5.89 -11.67 -11.56
N PHE A 250 5.43 -11.58 -12.80
CA PHE A 250 4.63 -10.46 -13.28
C PHE A 250 3.16 -10.67 -12.91
N LEU A 251 2.53 -9.66 -12.32
CA LEU A 251 1.09 -9.67 -12.04
C LEU A 251 0.33 -9.15 -13.26
N SER A 252 -0.38 -10.01 -13.97
CA SER A 252 -1.19 -9.61 -15.13
C SER A 252 -2.63 -9.26 -14.79
N GLN A 253 -3.14 -9.84 -13.68
CA GLN A 253 -4.48 -9.56 -13.18
C GLN A 253 -4.59 -9.94 -11.71
N VAL A 254 -5.44 -9.23 -10.97
CA VAL A 254 -5.74 -9.52 -9.57
C VAL A 254 -7.22 -9.40 -9.30
N THR A 255 -7.80 -10.35 -8.57
CA THR A 255 -9.17 -10.27 -8.05
C THR A 255 -9.12 -10.00 -6.54
N MET A 256 -9.83 -8.98 -6.11
CA MET A 256 -9.80 -8.46 -4.74
C MET A 256 -11.21 -8.20 -4.22
N LYS A 257 -11.40 -8.36 -2.91
CA LYS A 257 -12.62 -7.88 -2.24
C LYS A 257 -12.68 -6.37 -2.26
N THR A 258 -13.87 -5.84 -2.49
CA THR A 258 -14.16 -4.42 -2.30
C THR A 258 -14.57 -4.17 -0.85
N GLU A 259 -14.48 -2.93 -0.40
CA GLU A 259 -14.98 -2.52 0.91
C GLU A 259 -16.23 -1.66 0.79
N TYR A 260 -17.06 -1.68 1.83
CA TYR A 260 -18.19 -0.76 1.95
C TYR A 260 -17.67 0.68 2.16
N ASP A 261 -18.15 1.63 1.38
CA ASP A 261 -17.83 3.04 1.59
C ASP A 261 -18.92 3.69 2.46
N TYR A 262 -18.56 3.92 3.72
CA TYR A 262 -19.48 4.48 4.71
C TYR A 262 -19.89 5.90 4.33
N PRO A 263 -21.22 6.19 4.23
CA PRO A 263 -21.70 7.50 3.79
C PRO A 263 -21.47 8.60 4.81
N CYS A 264 -21.41 8.26 6.10
CA CYS A 264 -21.25 9.22 7.18
C CYS A 264 -19.82 9.12 7.74
N LYS A 265 -19.09 10.23 7.74
CA LYS A 265 -17.68 10.30 8.19
C LYS A 265 -17.50 11.52 9.09
N ALA A 266 -16.67 11.40 10.10
CA ALA A 266 -16.21 12.54 10.90
C ALA A 266 -14.73 12.37 11.25
N SER A 267 -14.02 13.48 11.29
CA SER A 267 -12.60 13.51 11.66
C SER A 267 -12.31 14.55 12.73
N ALA A 268 -11.28 14.29 13.51
CA ALA A 268 -10.73 15.23 14.48
C ALA A 268 -9.22 15.20 14.45
N MET A 269 -8.59 16.36 14.65
CA MET A 269 -7.16 16.46 14.91
C MET A 269 -6.98 16.61 16.43
N LEU A 270 -6.45 15.58 17.07
CA LEU A 270 -6.26 15.50 18.53
C LEU A 270 -4.82 15.86 18.86
N TYR A 271 -4.61 16.90 19.67
CA TYR A 271 -3.26 17.35 20.04
C TYR A 271 -2.91 16.96 21.47
N PHE A 272 -1.73 16.37 21.65
CA PHE A 272 -1.17 15.94 22.93
C PHE A 272 0.19 16.58 23.16
N LYS A 273 0.53 16.85 24.42
CA LYS A 273 1.83 17.45 24.78
C LYS A 273 3.00 16.49 24.60
N THR A 274 2.75 15.18 24.55
CA THR A 274 3.78 14.15 24.38
C THR A 274 3.30 13.01 23.49
N ILE A 275 4.24 12.42 22.73
CA ILE A 275 3.98 11.22 21.91
C ILE A 275 3.51 10.04 22.77
N LYS A 276 4.00 9.92 23.99
CA LYS A 276 3.61 8.85 24.92
C LYS A 276 2.12 8.93 25.28
N GLU A 277 1.61 10.13 25.52
CA GLU A 277 0.20 10.35 25.82
C GLU A 277 -0.67 10.11 24.59
N ALA A 278 -0.26 10.58 23.41
CA ALA A 278 -0.91 10.29 22.14
C ALA A 278 -1.01 8.78 21.88
N CYS A 279 0.07 8.03 22.05
CA CYS A 279 0.08 6.57 21.91
C CYS A 279 -0.87 5.87 22.89
N ARG A 280 -0.92 6.31 24.15
CA ARG A 280 -1.85 5.75 25.16
C ARG A 280 -3.30 5.99 24.76
N ALA A 281 -3.63 7.19 24.28
CA ALA A 281 -4.96 7.53 23.82
C ALA A 281 -5.35 6.66 22.61
N VAL A 282 -4.46 6.47 21.63
CA VAL A 282 -4.70 5.58 20.47
C VAL A 282 -4.94 4.14 20.92
N VAL A 283 -4.16 3.62 21.85
CA VAL A 283 -4.35 2.25 22.41
C VAL A 283 -5.71 2.11 23.09
N ALA A 284 -6.18 3.13 23.78
CA ALA A 284 -7.49 3.13 24.41
C ALA A 284 -8.61 3.19 23.36
N MET A 285 -8.53 4.11 22.41
CA MET A 285 -9.50 4.26 21.32
C MET A 285 -9.63 3.01 20.45
N LYS A 286 -8.53 2.30 20.20
CA LYS A 286 -8.50 1.05 19.40
C LYS A 286 -9.34 -0.08 20.01
N LYS A 287 -9.69 -0.01 21.28
CA LYS A 287 -10.53 -1.00 21.98
C LYS A 287 -12.02 -0.71 21.83
N LEU A 288 -12.40 0.44 21.31
CA LEU A 288 -13.80 0.83 21.16
C LEU A 288 -14.45 0.10 19.98
N THR A 289 -15.56 -0.56 20.27
CA THR A 289 -16.41 -1.22 19.26
C THR A 289 -17.83 -0.67 19.35
N GLY A 290 -18.46 -0.50 18.20
CA GLY A 290 -19.87 -0.15 18.12
C GLY A 290 -20.80 -1.34 18.45
N ALA A 291 -22.11 -1.09 18.49
CA ALA A 291 -23.13 -2.10 18.79
C ALA A 291 -23.11 -3.28 17.80
N ASN A 292 -22.66 -3.06 16.57
CA ASN A 292 -22.48 -4.08 15.53
C ASN A 292 -21.18 -4.88 15.63
N GLY A 293 -20.34 -4.64 16.66
CA GLY A 293 -19.04 -5.27 16.85
C GLY A 293 -17.92 -4.70 15.98
N GLU A 294 -18.22 -3.73 15.11
CA GLU A 294 -17.21 -3.05 14.30
C GLU A 294 -16.41 -2.02 15.14
N TRP A 295 -15.16 -1.81 14.77
CA TRP A 295 -14.35 -0.79 15.42
C TRP A 295 -14.89 0.61 15.18
N THR A 296 -15.06 1.36 16.28
CA THR A 296 -15.54 2.74 16.28
C THR A 296 -14.55 3.69 15.59
N VAL A 297 -13.25 3.53 15.84
CA VAL A 297 -12.20 4.29 15.17
C VAL A 297 -11.74 3.54 13.93
N LYS A 298 -11.96 4.13 12.77
CA LYS A 298 -11.59 3.55 11.47
C LYS A 298 -10.19 3.93 11.03
N GLY A 299 -9.64 5.03 11.54
CA GLY A 299 -8.28 5.47 11.26
C GLY A 299 -7.73 6.36 12.38
N ALA A 300 -6.44 6.19 12.68
CA ALA A 300 -5.69 7.05 13.59
C ALA A 300 -4.24 7.16 13.07
N GLU A 301 -3.83 8.36 12.68
CA GLU A 301 -2.48 8.63 12.18
C GLU A 301 -1.78 9.64 13.07
N LEU A 302 -0.59 9.28 13.52
CA LEU A 302 0.23 10.11 14.39
C LEU A 302 1.11 11.03 13.56
N LEU A 303 1.08 12.31 13.89
CA LEU A 303 1.94 13.36 13.32
C LEU A 303 2.81 13.91 14.45
N ASP A 304 4.11 13.72 14.35
CA ASP A 304 5.04 14.29 15.32
C ASP A 304 5.22 15.81 15.11
N TRP A 305 5.89 16.46 16.05
CA TRP A 305 6.12 17.89 15.99
C TRP A 305 6.93 18.35 14.77
N LYS A 306 7.82 17.49 14.23
CA LYS A 306 8.60 17.81 13.01
C LYS A 306 7.69 17.83 11.78
N SER A 307 6.78 16.86 11.69
CA SER A 307 5.75 16.82 10.64
C SER A 307 4.83 18.04 10.73
N LEU A 308 4.36 18.39 11.93
CA LEU A 308 3.52 19.58 12.14
C LEU A 308 4.25 20.89 11.81
N ALA A 309 5.53 20.99 12.17
CA ALA A 309 6.37 22.14 11.83
C ALA A 309 6.56 22.28 10.34
N SER A 310 6.76 21.19 9.60
CA SER A 310 7.03 21.19 8.16
C SER A 310 5.87 21.74 7.34
N VAL A 311 4.63 21.59 7.84
CA VAL A 311 3.39 22.10 7.22
C VAL A 311 2.89 23.40 7.85
N SER A 312 3.66 23.97 8.77
CA SER A 312 3.29 25.21 9.50
C SER A 312 1.92 25.11 10.18
N ASP A 313 1.68 23.97 10.87
CA ASP A 313 0.41 23.75 11.57
C ASP A 313 0.11 24.89 12.57
N PRO A 314 -1.08 25.52 12.52
CA PRO A 314 -1.37 26.69 13.35
C PRO A 314 -1.36 26.39 14.86
N VAL A 315 -1.80 25.19 15.27
CA VAL A 315 -1.80 24.77 16.68
C VAL A 315 -0.38 24.55 17.17
N PHE A 316 0.47 23.94 16.32
CA PHE A 316 1.88 23.77 16.62
C PHE A 316 2.61 25.13 16.74
N LEU A 317 2.35 26.06 15.82
CA LEU A 317 2.98 27.40 15.88
C LEU A 317 2.58 28.16 17.15
N LYS A 318 1.31 28.09 17.57
CA LYS A 318 0.84 28.62 18.84
C LYS A 318 1.54 27.98 20.03
N TYR A 319 1.59 26.64 20.07
CA TYR A 319 2.27 25.88 21.13
C TYR A 319 3.75 26.25 21.26
N LYS A 320 4.45 26.34 20.11
CA LYS A 320 5.85 26.77 20.07
C LYS A 320 6.03 28.17 20.65
N GLY A 321 5.15 29.11 20.34
CA GLY A 321 5.16 30.45 20.90
C GLY A 321 4.97 30.45 22.42
N GLU A 322 4.08 29.62 22.95
CA GLU A 322 3.83 29.46 24.39
C GLU A 322 5.06 28.88 25.11
N ILE A 323 5.72 27.87 24.54
CA ILE A 323 6.95 27.28 25.13
C ILE A 323 8.11 28.25 25.11
N CYS A 324 8.31 28.98 24.03
CA CYS A 324 9.41 29.96 23.92
C CYS A 324 9.22 31.17 24.87
N SER A 325 7.97 31.44 25.28
CA SER A 325 7.62 32.60 26.16
C SER A 325 7.47 32.23 27.62
N SER A 326 7.47 30.94 27.97
CA SER A 326 7.25 30.50 29.35
C SER A 326 8.22 29.38 29.76
N THR A 327 8.86 29.55 30.91
CA THR A 327 9.40 28.44 31.70
C THR A 327 8.23 27.58 32.20
N LEU A 328 7.73 26.67 31.34
CA LEU A 328 6.72 25.71 31.77
C LEU A 328 7.37 24.68 32.69
N PRO A 329 6.83 24.50 33.92
CA PRO A 329 7.35 23.47 34.84
C PRO A 329 7.25 22.08 34.18
N GLY A 330 8.39 21.37 34.08
CA GLY A 330 8.45 20.00 33.62
C GLY A 330 8.78 19.80 32.12
N VAL A 331 9.19 20.85 31.41
CA VAL A 331 9.77 20.75 30.07
C VAL A 331 11.24 21.15 30.14
N GLU A 332 12.13 20.18 30.03
CA GLU A 332 13.57 20.43 29.94
C GLU A 332 13.93 20.96 28.55
N PRO A 333 14.85 21.95 28.45
CA PRO A 333 15.37 22.40 27.16
C PRO A 333 16.10 21.24 26.46
N GLY A 334 15.57 20.77 25.33
CA GLY A 334 16.09 19.65 24.56
C GLY A 334 15.30 18.36 24.68
N ASP A 335 14.23 18.34 25.48
CA ASP A 335 13.30 17.22 25.50
C ASP A 335 12.59 17.14 24.12
N GLU A 336 12.79 16.03 23.39
CA GLU A 336 12.19 15.78 22.06
C GLU A 336 10.66 15.58 22.11
N THR A 337 10.02 15.97 23.20
CA THR A 337 8.59 15.80 23.50
C THR A 337 7.76 16.98 23.00
N GLY A 338 7.99 17.37 21.75
CA GLY A 338 7.14 18.39 21.13
C GLY A 338 5.69 17.95 20.95
N LEU A 339 4.81 18.92 20.68
CA LEU A 339 3.39 18.68 20.43
C LEU A 339 3.21 17.56 19.39
N THR A 340 2.37 16.60 19.69
CA THR A 340 2.06 15.47 18.80
C THR A 340 0.57 15.49 18.49
N ALA A 341 0.22 15.37 17.21
CA ALA A 341 -1.17 15.26 16.79
C ALA A 341 -1.53 13.82 16.40
N VAL A 342 -2.80 13.47 16.56
CA VAL A 342 -3.40 12.24 16.03
C VAL A 342 -4.60 12.63 15.19
N LEU A 343 -4.50 12.47 13.88
CA LEU A 343 -5.64 12.56 12.98
C LEU A 343 -6.49 11.31 13.16
N THR A 344 -7.69 11.48 13.70
CA THR A 344 -8.61 10.38 13.99
C THR A 344 -9.84 10.47 13.11
N GLU A 345 -10.24 9.34 12.53
CA GLU A 345 -11.44 9.24 11.69
C GLU A 345 -12.36 8.15 12.21
N THR A 346 -13.66 8.46 12.26
CA THR A 346 -14.75 7.51 12.45
C THR A 346 -15.70 7.54 11.27
N LYS A 347 -16.29 6.39 10.94
CA LYS A 347 -17.22 6.21 9.83
C LYS A 347 -18.41 5.37 10.28
N ALA A 348 -19.58 5.64 9.71
CA ALA A 348 -20.81 4.98 10.07
C ALA A 348 -21.77 4.85 8.88
N ARG A 349 -22.75 3.97 9.02
CA ARG A 349 -23.80 3.73 8.02
C ARG A 349 -24.91 4.77 8.10
N SER A 350 -25.05 5.41 9.27
CA SER A 350 -26.04 6.44 9.52
C SER A 350 -25.48 7.58 10.37
N THR A 351 -26.14 8.73 10.33
CA THR A 351 -25.79 9.89 11.16
C THR A 351 -25.94 9.59 12.66
N GLU A 352 -26.93 8.76 13.04
CA GLU A 352 -27.10 8.39 14.44
C GLU A 352 -25.97 7.50 14.95
N GLU A 353 -25.58 6.49 14.17
CA GLU A 353 -24.41 5.65 14.46
C GLU A 353 -23.13 6.50 14.53
N LEU A 354 -22.96 7.47 13.62
CA LEU A 354 -21.82 8.38 13.64
C LEU A 354 -21.75 9.18 14.95
N ARG A 355 -22.89 9.72 15.39
CA ARG A 355 -22.98 10.45 16.69
C ARG A 355 -22.65 9.57 17.88
N GLN A 356 -23.13 8.32 17.88
CA GLN A 356 -22.80 7.35 18.93
C GLN A 356 -21.30 7.05 18.96
N ASN A 357 -20.68 6.84 17.80
CA ASN A 357 -19.25 6.63 17.68
C ASN A 357 -18.45 7.82 18.21
N ILE A 358 -18.83 9.05 17.83
CA ILE A 358 -18.17 10.28 18.31
C ILE A 358 -18.24 10.36 19.83
N ARG A 359 -19.44 10.18 20.44
CA ARG A 359 -19.62 10.21 21.89
C ARG A 359 -18.75 9.17 22.60
N ALA A 360 -18.67 7.94 22.07
CA ALA A 360 -17.84 6.89 22.64
C ALA A 360 -16.35 7.26 22.62
N ILE A 361 -15.88 7.87 21.52
CA ILE A 361 -14.50 8.33 21.39
C ILE A 361 -14.24 9.50 22.36
N GLU A 362 -15.12 10.50 22.44
CA GLU A 362 -15.00 11.64 23.35
C GLU A 362 -14.98 11.19 24.81
N GLN A 363 -15.85 10.24 25.18
CA GLN A 363 -15.86 9.66 26.51
C GLN A 363 -14.56 8.91 26.83
N CYS A 364 -14.02 8.16 25.90
CA CYS A 364 -12.72 7.50 26.05
C CYS A 364 -11.60 8.54 26.25
N LEU A 365 -11.62 9.62 25.46
CA LEU A 365 -10.61 10.67 25.50
C LEU A 365 -10.70 11.58 26.73
N SER A 366 -11.81 11.59 27.45
CA SER A 366 -11.94 12.36 28.70
C SER A 366 -10.94 11.95 29.80
N ALA A 367 -10.38 10.74 29.70
CA ALA A 367 -9.32 10.26 30.60
C ALA A 367 -7.90 10.75 30.21
N PHE A 368 -7.76 11.50 29.12
CA PHE A 368 -6.48 11.97 28.59
C PHE A 368 -6.43 13.49 28.54
N GLN A 369 -5.23 14.04 28.74
CA GLN A 369 -5.03 15.48 28.70
C GLN A 369 -4.66 15.92 27.28
N THR A 370 -5.65 16.42 26.53
CA THR A 370 -5.41 17.01 25.20
C THR A 370 -4.97 18.49 25.33
N TYR A 371 -4.13 18.96 24.41
CA TYR A 371 -3.70 20.36 24.37
C TYR A 371 -4.83 21.29 23.90
N THR A 372 -5.65 20.82 22.96
CA THR A 372 -6.86 21.51 22.50
C THR A 372 -8.10 20.70 22.84
N PRO A 373 -9.29 21.31 22.93
CA PRO A 373 -10.54 20.57 23.06
C PRO A 373 -10.70 19.53 21.94
N VAL A 374 -11.24 18.36 22.27
CA VAL A 374 -11.61 17.33 21.30
C VAL A 374 -12.82 17.83 20.51
N CYS A 375 -12.68 17.93 19.19
CA CYS A 375 -13.75 18.41 18.33
C CYS A 375 -13.79 17.59 17.03
N PHE A 376 -14.79 16.73 16.92
CA PHE A 376 -15.09 16.03 15.67
C PHE A 376 -15.95 16.90 14.76
N THR A 377 -15.64 16.86 13.47
CA THR A 377 -16.45 17.51 12.43
C THR A 377 -16.83 16.51 11.34
N ASP A 378 -18.09 16.52 10.94
CA ASP A 378 -18.64 15.74 9.82
C ASP A 378 -18.76 16.58 8.54
N LYS A 379 -18.34 17.84 8.59
CA LYS A 379 -18.36 18.76 7.44
C LYS A 379 -17.13 18.56 6.57
N PRO A 380 -17.30 18.18 5.29
CA PRO A 380 -16.19 17.94 4.37
C PRO A 380 -15.22 19.10 4.23
N GLU A 381 -15.72 20.34 4.20
CA GLU A 381 -14.92 21.57 4.09
C GLU A 381 -14.03 21.82 5.33
N GLU A 382 -14.37 21.25 6.48
CA GLU A 382 -13.58 21.34 7.71
C GLU A 382 -12.58 20.20 7.81
N TYR A 383 -13.03 18.95 7.72
CA TYR A 383 -12.12 17.81 7.91
C TYR A 383 -11.13 17.65 6.75
N SER A 384 -11.45 18.12 5.53
CA SER A 384 -10.49 18.11 4.42
C SER A 384 -9.20 18.89 4.73
N LYS A 385 -9.25 19.90 5.60
CA LYS A 385 -8.07 20.63 6.06
C LYS A 385 -7.12 19.75 6.88
N TYR A 386 -7.66 18.88 7.74
CA TYR A 386 -6.85 17.91 8.49
C TYR A 386 -6.15 16.91 7.57
N TRP A 387 -6.89 16.44 6.56
CA TRP A 387 -6.34 15.54 5.54
C TRP A 387 -5.30 16.22 4.64
N ALA A 388 -5.45 17.52 4.37
CA ALA A 388 -4.46 18.30 3.65
C ALA A 388 -3.15 18.44 4.44
N ILE A 389 -3.21 18.65 5.76
CA ILE A 389 -2.03 18.63 6.65
C ILE A 389 -1.30 17.28 6.52
N ARG A 390 -2.03 16.18 6.63
CA ARG A 390 -1.47 14.83 6.52
C ARG A 390 -0.83 14.58 5.16
N SER A 391 -1.52 14.88 4.08
CA SER A 391 -1.00 14.63 2.71
C SER A 391 0.15 15.56 2.34
N GLY A 392 0.19 16.77 2.89
CA GLY A 392 1.27 17.73 2.70
C GLY A 392 2.52 17.47 3.54
N SER A 393 2.43 16.68 4.62
CA SER A 393 3.55 16.47 5.54
C SER A 393 4.74 15.75 4.86
N PHE A 394 4.49 14.72 4.06
CA PHE A 394 5.56 13.96 3.41
C PHE A 394 6.40 14.80 2.43
N PRO A 395 5.80 15.47 1.41
CA PRO A 395 6.58 16.33 0.51
C PRO A 395 7.23 17.52 1.24
N SER A 396 6.61 18.06 2.30
CA SER A 396 7.17 19.14 3.10
C SER A 396 8.41 18.70 3.88
N VAL A 397 8.38 17.55 4.53
CA VAL A 397 9.55 16.97 5.21
C VAL A 397 10.65 16.67 4.19
N GLY A 398 10.31 16.09 3.04
CA GLY A 398 11.26 15.85 1.95
C GLY A 398 11.93 17.13 1.44
N GLY A 399 11.17 18.23 1.34
CA GLY A 399 11.68 19.54 0.91
C GLY A 399 12.63 20.23 1.92
N THR A 400 12.52 19.88 3.21
CA THR A 400 13.36 20.47 4.28
C THR A 400 14.61 19.65 4.62
N ARG A 401 14.78 18.50 4.01
CA ARG A 401 15.94 17.62 4.26
C ARG A 401 17.26 18.27 3.82
N LYS A 402 18.34 17.92 4.50
CA LYS A 402 19.68 18.32 4.09
C LYS A 402 20.09 17.61 2.78
N PRO A 403 20.81 18.28 1.85
CA PRO A 403 21.31 17.62 0.64
C PRO A 403 22.10 16.35 0.98
N GLY A 404 21.84 15.26 0.23
CA GLY A 404 22.49 13.96 0.44
C GLY A 404 21.93 13.10 1.59
N THR A 405 20.82 13.52 2.22
CA THR A 405 20.11 12.72 3.22
C THR A 405 18.79 12.14 2.65
N THR A 406 18.35 11.01 3.23
CA THR A 406 17.04 10.40 2.96
C THR A 406 15.93 11.01 3.82
N CYS A 407 14.69 10.83 3.44
CA CYS A 407 13.55 11.14 4.29
C CYS A 407 13.29 10.01 5.29
#